data_dbc5fee801d655e1ec60c15cb5cd4e20
#
_entry.id   dbc5fee801d655e1ec60c15cb5cd4e20
#
_cell.length_a   1.000
_cell.length_b   1.000
_cell.length_c   1.000
_cell.angle_alpha   90.00
_cell.angle_beta   90.00
_cell.angle_gamma   90.00
#
_symmetry.space_group_name_H-M   'P 1'
#
loop_
_entity.id
_entity.type
_entity.pdbx_description
1 polymer ?
#
loop_
_entity_poly.entity_id
_entity_poly.type
_entity_poly.pdbx_seq_one_letter_code
_entity_poly.pdbx_strand_id
1 'polypeptide(L)'
;ARQNIRLAGLNERIELIEGPALNTLENFANVQPFDLIFIDADKPNNPRYLEWALHYSRPGTLIVGDNVVRDGEVINGQSDDARVQGVRRFIEMIGDNPRLTATALQTVGIKGWDGFTLALVNG
;
A
#
# COMPACT_ATOMS: atom_id res chain seq x y z
N ALA A 1 16.75 -11.33 -0.64
CA ALA A 1 16.05 -11.03 0.63
C ALA A 1 16.18 -12.16 1.66
N ARG A 2 15.98 -13.42 1.28
CA ARG A 2 16.07 -14.56 2.23
C ARG A 2 17.43 -14.62 2.91
N GLN A 3 18.50 -14.44 2.16
CA GLN A 3 19.85 -14.49 2.69
C GLN A 3 20.10 -13.36 3.69
N ASN A 4 19.63 -12.16 3.39
CA ASN A 4 19.79 -11.02 4.29
C ASN A 4 18.98 -11.19 5.58
N ILE A 5 17.77 -11.74 5.48
CA ILE A 5 16.94 -12.04 6.65
C ILE A 5 17.64 -13.05 7.55
N ARG A 6 18.23 -14.08 6.95
CA ARG A 6 18.98 -15.11 7.70
C ARG A 6 20.22 -14.51 8.36
N LEU A 7 20.98 -13.69 7.64
CA LEU A 7 22.17 -13.03 8.19
C LEU A 7 21.83 -12.11 9.35
N ALA A 8 20.66 -11.47 9.32
CA ALA A 8 20.19 -10.61 10.40
C ALA A 8 19.62 -11.39 11.60
N GLY A 9 19.47 -12.71 11.48
CA GLY A 9 18.91 -13.53 12.56
C GLY A 9 17.40 -13.33 12.75
N LEU A 10 16.68 -12.94 11.69
CA LEU A 10 15.27 -12.57 11.78
C LEU A 10 14.32 -13.61 11.16
N ASN A 11 14.80 -14.82 10.89
CA ASN A 11 13.99 -15.87 10.24
C ASN A 11 12.67 -16.16 10.94
N GLU A 12 12.65 -16.06 12.27
CA GLU A 12 11.46 -16.33 13.07
C GLU A 12 10.50 -15.14 13.13
N ARG A 13 10.98 -13.94 12.73
CA ARG A 13 10.19 -12.72 12.80
C ARG A 13 9.69 -12.23 11.45
N ILE A 14 10.31 -12.69 10.37
CA ILE A 14 9.99 -12.25 9.01
C ILE A 14 9.63 -13.47 8.19
N GLU A 15 8.43 -13.46 7.64
CA GLU A 15 7.98 -14.45 6.65
C GLU A 15 8.05 -13.82 5.27
N LEU A 16 8.87 -14.41 4.39
CA LEU A 16 9.00 -13.99 3.01
C LEU A 16 8.20 -14.92 2.12
N ILE A 17 7.23 -14.36 1.40
CA ILE A 17 6.39 -15.13 0.48
C ILE A 17 6.67 -14.64 -0.94
N GLU A 18 7.19 -15.53 -1.79
CA GLU A 18 7.46 -15.23 -3.19
C GLU A 18 6.23 -15.46 -4.05
N GLY A 19 6.08 -14.63 -5.08
CA GLY A 19 5.02 -14.74 -6.06
C GLY A 19 4.20 -13.45 -6.21
N PRO A 20 3.23 -13.45 -7.13
CA PRO A 20 2.34 -12.31 -7.28
C PRO A 20 1.56 -12.06 -5.98
N ALA A 21 1.61 -10.82 -5.49
CA ALA A 21 1.03 -10.48 -4.19
C ALA A 21 -0.49 -10.73 -4.16
N LEU A 22 -1.20 -10.48 -5.25
CA LEU A 22 -2.65 -10.72 -5.29
C LEU A 22 -3.00 -12.19 -5.07
N ASN A 23 -2.20 -13.10 -5.63
CA ASN A 23 -2.43 -14.53 -5.41
C ASN A 23 -2.17 -14.93 -3.95
N THR A 24 -1.12 -14.38 -3.35
CA THR A 24 -0.79 -14.61 -1.95
C THR A 24 -1.91 -14.11 -1.04
N LEU A 25 -2.40 -12.89 -1.31
CA LEU A 25 -3.44 -12.26 -0.49
C LEU A 25 -4.77 -13.02 -0.52
N GLU A 26 -5.12 -13.59 -1.67
CA GLU A 26 -6.31 -14.43 -1.79
C GLU A 26 -6.23 -15.71 -0.96
N ASN A 27 -5.03 -16.20 -0.74
CA ASN A 27 -4.79 -17.50 -0.12
C ASN A 27 -4.32 -17.43 1.33
N PHE A 28 -4.30 -16.24 1.93
CA PHE A 28 -4.04 -16.13 3.37
C PHE A 28 -5.17 -16.83 4.15
N ALA A 29 -4.79 -17.85 4.92
CA ALA A 29 -5.74 -18.58 5.75
C ALA A 29 -5.42 -18.34 7.23
N ASN A 30 -6.46 -18.11 8.04
CA ASN A 30 -6.35 -17.97 9.49
C ASN A 30 -5.40 -16.86 9.95
N VAL A 31 -5.30 -15.79 9.16
CA VAL A 31 -4.43 -14.66 9.48
C VAL A 31 -5.15 -13.72 10.42
N GLN A 32 -4.49 -13.34 11.52
CA GLN A 32 -4.98 -12.28 12.39
C GLN A 32 -4.88 -10.94 11.67
N PRO A 33 -5.77 -9.98 11.94
CA PRO A 33 -5.66 -8.66 11.34
C PRO A 33 -4.31 -8.01 11.63
N PHE A 34 -3.75 -7.33 10.64
CA PHE A 34 -2.46 -6.67 10.79
C PHE A 34 -2.60 -5.32 11.48
N ASP A 35 -1.56 -4.92 12.20
CA ASP A 35 -1.48 -3.60 12.85
C ASP A 35 -1.03 -2.52 11.88
N LEU A 36 -0.15 -2.87 10.95
CA LEU A 36 0.41 -1.97 9.93
C LEU A 36 0.46 -2.71 8.60
N ILE A 37 0.00 -2.06 7.56
CA ILE A 37 0.08 -2.58 6.19
C ILE A 37 0.75 -1.53 5.32
N PHE A 38 1.88 -1.90 4.70
CA PHE A 38 2.63 -1.03 3.81
C PHE A 38 2.50 -1.54 2.37
N ILE A 39 1.96 -0.68 1.50
CA ILE A 39 1.73 -1.01 0.09
C ILE A 39 2.78 -0.30 -0.75
N ASP A 40 3.70 -1.07 -1.31
CA ASP A 40 4.75 -0.58 -2.19
C ASP A 40 4.98 -1.60 -3.32
N ALA A 41 3.93 -1.84 -4.08
CA ALA A 41 3.92 -2.83 -5.16
C ALA A 41 3.55 -2.18 -6.50
N ASP A 42 3.14 -2.96 -7.46
CA ASP A 42 2.78 -2.46 -8.79
C ASP A 42 1.54 -1.55 -8.74
N LYS A 43 1.71 -0.32 -9.16
CA LYS A 43 0.72 0.75 -8.96
C LYS A 43 -0.62 0.53 -9.68
N PRO A 44 -0.70 -0.09 -10.88
CA PRO A 44 -1.99 -0.38 -11.49
C PRO A 44 -2.92 -1.20 -10.60
N ASN A 45 -2.38 -2.04 -9.73
CA ASN A 45 -3.16 -2.89 -8.82
C ASN A 45 -3.36 -2.28 -7.43
N ASN A 46 -2.92 -1.05 -7.18
CA ASN A 46 -3.10 -0.39 -5.88
C ASN A 46 -4.55 -0.43 -5.38
N PRO A 47 -5.58 -0.20 -6.19
CA PRO A 47 -6.96 -0.34 -5.72
C PRO A 47 -7.27 -1.73 -5.14
N ARG A 48 -6.76 -2.78 -5.77
CA ARG A 48 -6.99 -4.16 -5.31
C ARG A 48 -6.22 -4.44 -4.01
N TYR A 49 -5.00 -3.89 -3.89
CA TYR A 49 -4.23 -4.00 -2.64
C TYR A 49 -4.94 -3.28 -1.50
N LEU A 50 -5.58 -2.16 -1.76
CA LEU A 50 -6.35 -1.46 -0.74
C LEU A 50 -7.54 -2.30 -0.27
N GLU A 51 -8.26 -2.93 -1.18
CA GLU A 51 -9.37 -3.82 -0.82
C GLU A 51 -8.91 -4.96 0.10
N TRP A 52 -7.79 -5.60 -0.23
CA TRP A 52 -7.21 -6.65 0.61
C TRP A 52 -6.69 -6.11 1.93
N ALA A 53 -6.07 -4.93 1.92
CA ALA A 53 -5.60 -4.29 3.14
C ALA A 53 -6.78 -4.04 4.11
N LEU A 54 -7.90 -3.56 3.61
CA LEU A 54 -9.10 -3.37 4.43
C LEU A 54 -9.64 -4.69 4.95
N HIS A 55 -9.61 -5.73 4.14
CA HIS A 55 -10.05 -7.07 4.55
C HIS A 55 -9.22 -7.62 5.73
N TYR A 56 -7.91 -7.36 5.72
CA TYR A 56 -6.99 -7.82 6.76
C TYR A 56 -6.73 -6.79 7.85
N SER A 57 -7.59 -5.77 7.94
CA SER A 57 -7.48 -4.70 8.93
C SER A 57 -8.46 -4.88 10.07
N ARG A 58 -8.17 -4.19 11.17
CA ARG A 58 -9.05 -3.99 12.32
C ARG A 58 -9.08 -2.51 12.68
N PRO A 59 -9.99 -2.06 13.55
CA PRO A 59 -9.92 -0.68 14.05
C PRO A 59 -8.55 -0.40 14.66
N GLY A 60 -7.91 0.68 14.25
CA GLY A 60 -6.56 1.04 14.66
C GLY A 60 -5.45 0.62 13.70
N THR A 61 -5.73 -0.21 12.69
CA THR A 61 -4.74 -0.57 11.66
C THR A 61 -4.35 0.67 10.87
N LEU A 62 -3.04 0.84 10.63
CA LEU A 62 -2.50 1.89 9.77
C LEU A 62 -2.14 1.32 8.41
N ILE A 63 -2.67 1.91 7.35
CA ILE A 63 -2.35 1.53 5.96
C ILE A 63 -1.51 2.65 5.35
N VAL A 64 -0.32 2.31 4.85
CA VAL A 64 0.59 3.25 4.21
C VAL A 64 0.72 2.86 2.73
N GLY A 65 0.42 3.81 1.85
CA GLY A 65 0.61 3.63 0.41
C GLY A 65 1.69 4.56 -0.11
N ASP A 66 2.71 4.01 -0.77
CA ASP A 66 3.85 4.78 -1.26
C ASP A 66 3.67 5.23 -2.71
N ASN A 67 4.47 6.22 -3.12
CA ASN A 67 4.57 6.77 -4.49
C ASN A 67 3.24 7.33 -5.02
N VAL A 68 2.54 8.11 -4.21
CA VAL A 68 1.20 8.60 -4.56
C VAL A 68 1.20 9.96 -5.27
N VAL A 69 2.32 10.67 -5.31
CA VAL A 69 2.43 11.97 -6.00
C VAL A 69 3.06 11.84 -7.39
N ARG A 70 4.12 11.05 -7.52
CA ARG A 70 4.79 10.72 -8.79
C ARG A 70 5.16 11.96 -9.60
N ASP A 71 5.96 12.88 -8.99
CA ASP A 71 6.38 14.15 -9.60
C ASP A 71 5.20 15.01 -10.08
N GLY A 72 4.06 14.89 -9.41
CA GLY A 72 2.86 15.65 -9.72
C GLY A 72 1.94 15.02 -10.74
N GLU A 73 2.32 13.91 -11.37
CA GLU A 73 1.49 13.24 -12.39
C GLU A 73 0.15 12.75 -11.83
N VAL A 74 0.03 12.55 -10.53
CA VAL A 74 -1.22 12.11 -9.89
C VAL A 74 -2.39 13.07 -10.15
N ILE A 75 -2.14 14.36 -10.41
CA ILE A 75 -3.20 15.31 -10.73
C ILE A 75 -3.65 15.26 -12.20
N ASN A 76 -2.93 14.54 -13.05
CA ASN A 76 -3.24 14.45 -14.47
C ASN A 76 -4.27 13.34 -14.73
N GLY A 77 -5.55 13.73 -14.79
CA GLY A 77 -6.66 12.81 -15.07
C GLY A 77 -6.66 12.23 -16.49
N GLN A 78 -5.88 12.82 -17.39
CA GLN A 78 -5.78 12.39 -18.79
C GLN A 78 -4.55 11.52 -19.06
N SER A 79 -3.79 11.17 -18.03
CA SER A 79 -2.59 10.35 -18.21
C SER A 79 -2.94 8.96 -18.75
N ASP A 80 -2.17 8.50 -19.73
CA ASP A 80 -2.29 7.15 -20.28
C ASP A 80 -1.48 6.12 -19.46
N ASP A 81 -0.71 6.58 -18.47
CA ASP A 81 0.09 5.71 -17.62
C ASP A 81 -0.82 4.96 -16.62
N ALA A 82 -0.89 3.63 -16.78
CA ALA A 82 -1.72 2.81 -15.90
C ALA A 82 -1.30 2.90 -14.42
N ARG A 83 -0.02 3.19 -14.15
CA ARG A 83 0.46 3.39 -12.77
C ARG A 83 -0.13 4.65 -12.17
N VAL A 84 -0.20 5.73 -12.93
CA VAL A 84 -0.80 7.00 -12.50
C VAL A 84 -2.30 6.81 -12.23
N GLN A 85 -3.01 6.16 -13.14
CA GLN A 85 -4.44 5.91 -12.96
C GLN A 85 -4.72 4.99 -11.77
N GLY A 86 -3.89 3.98 -11.55
CA GLY A 86 -3.98 3.11 -10.38
C GLY A 86 -3.85 3.88 -9.07
N VAL A 87 -2.87 4.79 -8.99
CA VAL A 87 -2.68 5.64 -7.80
C VAL A 87 -3.86 6.60 -7.62
N ARG A 88 -4.35 7.20 -8.69
CA ARG A 88 -5.52 8.10 -8.63
C ARG A 88 -6.73 7.38 -8.07
N ARG A 89 -7.03 6.19 -8.58
CA ARG A 89 -8.14 5.37 -8.08
C ARG A 89 -7.96 4.98 -6.62
N PHE A 90 -6.74 4.62 -6.24
CA PHE A 90 -6.40 4.30 -4.86
C PHE A 90 -6.72 5.46 -3.91
N ILE A 91 -6.32 6.70 -4.29
CA ILE A 91 -6.58 7.90 -3.50
C ILE A 91 -8.09 8.17 -3.41
N GLU A 92 -8.82 8.05 -4.51
CA GLU A 92 -10.27 8.21 -4.52
C GLU A 92 -10.96 7.23 -3.57
N MET A 93 -10.56 5.97 -3.61
CA MET A 93 -11.13 4.93 -2.73
C MET A 93 -10.86 5.23 -1.27
N ILE A 94 -9.66 5.73 -0.93
CA ILE A 94 -9.33 6.14 0.43
C ILE A 94 -10.22 7.30 0.87
N GLY A 95 -10.37 8.32 0.01
CA GLY A 95 -11.16 9.50 0.33
C GLY A 95 -12.64 9.21 0.51
N ASP A 96 -13.16 8.26 -0.24
CA ASP A 96 -14.59 7.91 -0.23
C ASP A 96 -14.96 6.88 0.86
N ASN A 97 -13.98 6.28 1.50
CA ASN A 97 -14.25 5.20 2.45
C ASN A 97 -14.49 5.75 3.87
N PRO A 98 -15.70 5.61 4.42
CA PRO A 98 -16.01 6.13 5.76
C PRO A 98 -15.27 5.42 6.88
N ARG A 99 -14.71 4.23 6.63
CA ARG A 99 -13.89 3.52 7.60
C ARG A 99 -12.49 4.07 7.75
N LEU A 100 -12.07 5.00 6.88
CA LEU A 100 -10.71 5.51 6.84
C LEU A 100 -10.66 7.00 7.19
N THR A 101 -9.71 7.36 8.04
CA THR A 101 -9.26 8.73 8.24
C THR A 101 -7.87 8.82 7.64
N ALA A 102 -7.67 9.67 6.64
CA ALA A 102 -6.45 9.61 5.86
C ALA A 102 -5.90 10.99 5.51
N THR A 103 -4.60 11.02 5.25
CA THR A 103 -3.89 12.16 4.70
C THR A 103 -2.83 11.68 3.73
N ALA A 104 -2.27 12.60 2.97
CA ALA A 104 -1.13 12.33 2.11
C ALA A 104 -0.05 13.37 2.37
N LEU A 105 1.20 12.95 2.36
CA LEU A 105 2.36 13.80 2.56
C LEU A 105 3.23 13.75 1.32
N GLN A 106 3.62 14.94 0.82
CA GLN A 106 4.55 15.04 -0.30
C GLN A 106 5.97 15.02 0.22
N THR A 107 6.84 14.32 -0.49
CA THR A 107 8.28 14.26 -0.21
C THR A 107 9.06 14.81 -1.38
N VAL A 108 10.24 15.37 -1.09
CA VAL A 108 11.17 15.87 -2.10
C VAL A 108 12.54 15.27 -1.82
N GLY A 109 13.14 14.67 -2.84
CA GLY A 109 14.43 14.01 -2.73
C GLY A 109 15.25 14.11 -4.01
N ILE A 110 16.40 13.45 -4.02
CA ILE A 110 17.31 13.44 -5.17
C ILE A 110 16.63 12.90 -6.44
N LYS A 111 15.73 11.94 -6.28
CA LYS A 111 15.02 11.29 -7.39
C LYS A 111 13.79 12.04 -7.87
N GLY A 112 13.54 13.24 -7.35
CA GLY A 112 12.35 14.03 -7.64
C GLY A 112 11.42 14.14 -6.44
N TRP A 113 10.16 14.47 -6.70
CA TRP A 113 9.16 14.61 -5.66
C TRP A 113 8.10 13.55 -5.79
N ASP A 114 7.70 13.01 -4.67
CA ASP A 114 6.70 11.97 -4.57
C ASP A 114 5.92 12.15 -3.26
N GLY A 115 5.35 11.14 -2.73
CA GLY A 115 4.61 11.20 -1.47
C GLY A 115 4.06 9.84 -1.08
N PHE A 116 3.43 9.83 0.08
CA PHE A 116 2.79 8.64 0.60
C PHE A 116 1.48 9.01 1.31
N THR A 117 0.59 8.04 1.39
CA THR A 117 -0.66 8.17 2.14
C THR A 117 -0.54 7.47 3.48
N LEU A 118 -1.19 8.04 4.49
CA LEU A 118 -1.43 7.41 5.79
C LEU A 118 -2.93 7.29 5.97
N ALA A 119 -3.42 6.09 6.16
CA ALA A 119 -4.85 5.82 6.35
C ALA A 119 -5.05 5.01 7.62
N LEU A 120 -5.78 5.58 8.57
CA LEU A 120 -6.13 4.91 9.82
C LEU A 120 -7.51 4.28 9.69
N VAL A 121 -7.62 3.00 10.04
CA VAL A 121 -8.90 2.29 10.03
C VAL A 121 -9.67 2.64 11.30
N ASN A 122 -10.85 3.23 11.14
CA ASN A 122 -11.63 3.77 12.25
C ASN A 122 -12.46 2.72 12.99
N GLY A 123 -13.07 1.83 12.33
CA GLY A 123 -13.92 0.92 13.08
C GLY A 123 -14.94 0.16 12.27
#